data_f7d19ca2de830858972c6fc7dc377d1a
#
_entry.id   f7d19ca2de830858972c6fc7dc377d1a
#
_cell.length_a   1.000
_cell.length_b   1.000
_cell.length_c   1.000
_cell.angle_alpha   90.00
_cell.angle_beta   90.00
_cell.angle_gamma   90.00
#
_symmetry.space_group_name_H-M   'P 1'
#
loop_
_entity.id
_entity.type
_entity.pdbx_description
1 polymer ?
#
loop_
_entity_poly.entity_id
_entity_poly.type
_entity_poly.pdbx_seq_one_letter_code
_entity_poly.pdbx_strand_id
1 'polypeptide(L)'
;MSDQTVIQTRGLTRYFGPKPAVYELNLAVPRGSVFAFIGRNGSGKSTTIRMLLGLLPPSRGDGTILGFDIRRLPPQARARIGYLTEEHQLYGWMTARDCGEFQSRFYPRWSEKIFQGVVDHFGLKPEARVKDLSRGERAGLSLALTLAPDPELLILDDPALGLDPVARRALVESMIYLTRRSDRTIFFSTHDLADIERVADYVAVLDHSALRACCPVEAFRNEVRQVRLRFAGPPPKLPPLPGLLQATRTENGMRLVFVRYNEGIERSLNTLAPDQIEVSALSLEDALISYLGERGEKSFILSEAETPS
;
A
#
# COMPACT_ATOMS: atom_id res chain seq x y z
N MET A 1 2.79 -11.05 -22.96
CA MET A 1 3.28 -10.46 -21.70
C MET A 1 2.25 -9.59 -20.96
N SER A 2 1.00 -9.47 -21.41
CA SER A 2 0.00 -8.55 -20.78
C SER A 2 -0.94 -9.21 -19.75
N ASP A 3 -0.84 -10.51 -19.53
CA ASP A 3 -1.81 -11.24 -18.67
C ASP A 3 -1.41 -11.33 -17.19
N GLN A 4 -0.19 -10.91 -16.84
CA GLN A 4 0.34 -11.01 -15.49
C GLN A 4 0.17 -9.73 -14.64
N THR A 5 -0.14 -8.59 -15.27
CA THR A 5 -0.20 -7.29 -14.59
C THR A 5 -1.60 -6.68 -14.71
N VAL A 6 -2.22 -6.32 -13.57
CA VAL A 6 -3.58 -5.74 -13.54
C VAL A 6 -3.60 -4.21 -13.51
N ILE A 7 -2.55 -3.59 -12.98
CA ILE A 7 -2.34 -2.14 -13.02
C ILE A 7 -0.94 -1.89 -13.56
N GLN A 8 -0.82 -1.01 -14.56
CA GLN A 8 0.46 -0.56 -15.08
C GLN A 8 0.40 0.95 -15.33
N THR A 9 1.43 1.69 -14.91
CA THR A 9 1.57 3.12 -15.19
C THR A 9 2.96 3.43 -15.74
N ARG A 10 3.04 4.46 -16.59
CA ARG A 10 4.28 4.95 -17.18
C ARG A 10 4.34 6.46 -17.10
N GLY A 11 5.24 6.99 -16.27
CA GLY A 11 5.42 8.42 -16.06
C GLY A 11 4.15 9.13 -15.60
N LEU A 12 3.22 8.42 -14.91
CA LEU A 12 1.93 8.95 -14.52
C LEU A 12 2.11 10.15 -13.58
N THR A 13 1.62 11.32 -14.01
CA THR A 13 1.86 12.58 -13.32
C THR A 13 0.56 13.37 -13.19
N ARG A 14 0.34 13.98 -12.02
CA ARG A 14 -0.76 14.90 -11.77
C ARG A 14 -0.28 16.15 -11.06
N TYR A 15 -0.59 17.31 -11.63
CA TYR A 15 -0.36 18.61 -11.03
C TYR A 15 -1.65 19.21 -10.51
N PHE A 16 -1.57 19.90 -9.35
CA PHE A 16 -2.55 20.85 -8.87
C PHE A 16 -1.85 22.20 -8.71
N GLY A 17 -2.09 23.12 -9.65
CA GLY A 17 -1.27 24.31 -9.77
C GLY A 17 0.20 23.97 -10.10
N PRO A 18 1.19 24.64 -9.47
CA PRO A 18 2.60 24.43 -9.76
C PRO A 18 3.19 23.15 -9.10
N LYS A 19 2.50 22.57 -8.10
CA LYS A 19 3.01 21.42 -7.34
C LYS A 19 2.48 20.11 -7.90
N PRO A 20 3.35 19.10 -8.13
CA PRO A 20 2.90 17.76 -8.44
C PRO A 20 2.30 17.11 -7.20
N ALA A 21 1.13 16.50 -7.35
CA ALA A 21 0.56 15.60 -6.36
C ALA A 21 1.02 14.14 -6.60
N VAL A 22 1.32 13.81 -7.87
CA VAL A 22 1.98 12.57 -8.28
C VAL A 22 2.94 12.93 -9.39
N TYR A 23 4.18 12.43 -9.31
CA TYR A 23 5.24 12.74 -10.26
C TYR A 23 5.89 11.48 -10.80
N GLU A 24 5.85 11.31 -12.12
CA GLU A 24 6.49 10.24 -12.89
C GLU A 24 6.32 8.83 -12.29
N LEU A 25 5.11 8.52 -11.84
CA LEU A 25 4.82 7.23 -11.22
C LEU A 25 4.87 6.10 -12.26
N ASN A 26 5.81 5.18 -12.06
CA ASN A 26 5.93 3.92 -12.79
C ASN A 26 5.58 2.79 -11.84
N LEU A 27 4.44 2.14 -12.06
CA LEU A 27 3.90 1.10 -11.20
C LEU A 27 3.47 -0.11 -12.03
N ALA A 28 3.75 -1.30 -11.52
CA ALA A 28 3.25 -2.55 -12.07
C ALA A 28 2.72 -3.42 -10.92
N VAL A 29 1.42 -3.73 -10.95
CA VAL A 29 0.75 -4.55 -9.93
C VAL A 29 0.49 -5.93 -10.51
N PRO A 30 1.13 -6.99 -9.97
CA PRO A 30 0.90 -8.36 -10.44
C PRO A 30 -0.51 -8.84 -10.17
N ARG A 31 -1.05 -9.67 -11.06
CA ARG A 31 -2.34 -10.33 -10.88
C ARG A 31 -2.29 -11.30 -9.68
N GLY A 32 -3.37 -11.38 -8.90
CA GLY A 32 -3.50 -12.28 -7.77
C GLY A 32 -2.70 -11.87 -6.53
N SER A 33 -2.07 -10.70 -6.54
CA SER A 33 -1.27 -10.20 -5.41
C SER A 33 -2.06 -9.26 -4.50
N VAL A 34 -1.62 -9.19 -3.25
CA VAL A 34 -1.97 -8.11 -2.30
C VAL A 34 -0.89 -7.06 -2.38
N PHE A 35 -1.22 -5.91 -2.92
CA PHE A 35 -0.28 -4.83 -3.17
C PHE A 35 -0.55 -3.64 -2.24
N ALA A 36 0.38 -3.36 -1.34
CA ALA A 36 0.30 -2.21 -0.43
C ALA A 36 0.92 -0.96 -1.07
N PHE A 37 0.14 0.12 -1.12
CA PHE A 37 0.55 1.43 -1.61
C PHE A 37 0.65 2.40 -0.43
N ILE A 38 1.85 2.61 0.07
CA ILE A 38 2.10 3.32 1.32
C ILE A 38 2.71 4.69 1.12
N GLY A 39 2.45 5.56 2.06
CA GLY A 39 3.01 6.91 2.10
C GLY A 39 2.30 7.79 3.12
N ARG A 40 2.96 8.87 3.50
CA ARG A 40 2.42 9.87 4.41
C ARG A 40 1.15 10.52 3.83
N ASN A 41 0.36 11.15 4.69
CA ASN A 41 -0.78 11.95 4.23
C ASN A 41 -0.29 13.07 3.30
N GLY A 42 -0.98 13.25 2.18
CA GLY A 42 -0.58 14.21 1.13
C GLY A 42 0.51 13.71 0.17
N SER A 43 1.00 12.47 0.28
CA SER A 43 2.00 11.92 -0.65
C SER A 43 1.49 11.64 -2.07
N GLY A 44 0.16 11.62 -2.27
CA GLY A 44 -0.46 11.41 -3.58
C GLY A 44 -1.21 10.07 -3.75
N LYS A 45 -1.38 9.27 -2.68
CA LYS A 45 -2.05 7.95 -2.74
C LYS A 45 -3.46 8.01 -3.33
N SER A 46 -4.37 8.76 -2.71
CA SER A 46 -5.75 8.89 -3.19
C SER A 46 -5.84 9.58 -4.56
N THR A 47 -4.91 10.48 -4.87
CA THR A 47 -4.79 11.08 -6.21
C THR A 47 -4.44 10.03 -7.25
N THR A 48 -3.49 9.14 -6.94
CA THR A 48 -3.12 8.02 -7.81
C THR A 48 -4.32 7.09 -8.03
N ILE A 49 -4.99 6.68 -6.95
CA ILE A 49 -6.19 5.82 -7.02
C ILE A 49 -7.27 6.45 -7.91
N ARG A 50 -7.55 7.73 -7.74
CA ARG A 50 -8.55 8.44 -8.56
C ARG A 50 -8.14 8.50 -10.05
N MET A 51 -6.86 8.65 -10.36
CA MET A 51 -6.38 8.56 -11.74
C MET A 51 -6.54 7.15 -12.32
N LEU A 52 -6.18 6.11 -11.58
CA LEU A 52 -6.33 4.72 -11.98
C LEU A 52 -7.78 4.34 -12.27
N LEU A 53 -8.73 4.89 -11.50
CA LEU A 53 -10.17 4.68 -11.69
C LEU A 53 -10.80 5.55 -12.78
N GLY A 54 -10.00 6.42 -13.44
CA GLY A 54 -10.51 7.36 -14.45
C GLY A 54 -11.41 8.44 -13.87
N LEU A 55 -11.36 8.68 -12.54
CA LEU A 55 -12.10 9.74 -11.84
C LEU A 55 -11.39 11.09 -11.92
N LEU A 56 -10.08 11.05 -12.19
CA LEU A 56 -9.23 12.21 -12.33
C LEU A 56 -8.29 12.02 -13.53
N PRO A 57 -8.30 12.90 -14.53
CA PRO A 57 -7.39 12.75 -15.66
C PRO A 57 -5.94 13.03 -15.24
N PRO A 58 -4.96 12.25 -15.70
CA PRO A 58 -3.55 12.58 -15.49
C PRO A 58 -3.14 13.82 -16.28
N SER A 59 -2.17 14.58 -15.78
CA SER A 59 -1.58 15.72 -16.49
C SER A 59 -0.58 15.24 -17.54
N ARG A 60 0.16 14.15 -17.25
CA ARG A 60 1.13 13.50 -18.15
C ARG A 60 1.19 12.01 -17.87
N GLY A 61 1.86 11.28 -18.76
CA GLY A 61 2.02 9.83 -18.65
C GLY A 61 0.75 9.08 -19.00
N ASP A 62 0.77 7.78 -18.91
CA ASP A 62 -0.33 6.88 -19.22
C ASP A 62 -0.46 5.76 -18.18
N GLY A 63 -1.54 5.01 -18.26
CA GLY A 63 -1.75 3.84 -17.41
C GLY A 63 -2.86 2.95 -17.93
N THR A 64 -2.78 1.69 -17.52
CA THR A 64 -3.82 0.70 -17.78
C THR A 64 -4.27 0.03 -16.51
N ILE A 65 -5.54 -0.34 -16.46
CA ILE A 65 -6.15 -1.14 -15.40
C ILE A 65 -6.97 -2.27 -16.03
N LEU A 66 -6.72 -3.50 -15.61
CA LEU A 66 -7.30 -4.70 -16.24
C LEU A 66 -7.14 -4.72 -17.79
N GLY A 67 -6.04 -4.15 -18.31
CA GLY A 67 -5.76 -4.02 -19.74
C GLY A 67 -6.43 -2.84 -20.45
N PHE A 68 -7.25 -2.04 -19.76
CA PHE A 68 -7.93 -0.87 -20.33
C PHE A 68 -7.22 0.44 -19.98
N ASP A 69 -7.20 1.39 -20.90
CA ASP A 69 -6.69 2.74 -20.65
C ASP A 69 -7.51 3.44 -19.56
N ILE A 70 -6.82 3.93 -18.52
CA ILE A 70 -7.44 4.63 -17.39
C ILE A 70 -8.22 5.90 -17.79
N ARG A 71 -7.89 6.51 -18.93
CA ARG A 71 -8.60 7.68 -19.44
C ARG A 71 -9.93 7.33 -20.09
N ARG A 72 -10.15 6.08 -20.48
CA ARG A 72 -11.34 5.58 -21.20
C ARG A 72 -11.83 4.26 -20.67
N LEU A 73 -11.98 4.15 -19.35
CA LEU A 73 -12.49 2.96 -18.69
C LEU A 73 -13.94 2.68 -19.10
N PRO A 74 -14.20 1.60 -19.85
CA PRO A 74 -15.56 1.25 -20.22
C PRO A 74 -16.35 0.67 -19.04
N PRO A 75 -17.71 0.68 -19.08
CA PRO A 75 -18.54 0.13 -18.01
C PRO A 75 -18.20 -1.33 -17.66
N GLN A 76 -17.84 -2.14 -18.65
CA GLN A 76 -17.45 -3.54 -18.46
C GLN A 76 -16.18 -3.68 -17.60
N ALA A 77 -15.19 -2.79 -17.76
CA ALA A 77 -14.01 -2.76 -16.93
C ALA A 77 -14.35 -2.30 -15.50
N ARG A 78 -15.17 -1.26 -15.37
CA ARG A 78 -15.61 -0.74 -14.07
C ARG A 78 -16.37 -1.77 -13.24
N ALA A 79 -17.22 -2.59 -13.87
CA ALA A 79 -17.96 -3.66 -13.22
C ALA A 79 -17.05 -4.77 -12.64
N ARG A 80 -15.78 -4.86 -13.07
CA ARG A 80 -14.77 -5.80 -12.58
C ARG A 80 -13.87 -5.21 -11.48
N ILE A 81 -14.09 -3.94 -11.10
CA ILE A 81 -13.30 -3.22 -10.09
C ILE A 81 -14.22 -2.92 -8.91
N GLY A 82 -13.83 -3.39 -7.73
CA GLY A 82 -14.41 -2.95 -6.47
C GLY A 82 -13.61 -1.77 -5.91
N TYR A 83 -14.28 -0.69 -5.57
CA TYR A 83 -13.63 0.49 -4.99
C TYR A 83 -14.22 0.83 -3.63
N LEU A 84 -13.40 0.82 -2.61
CA LEU A 84 -13.74 1.24 -1.26
C LEU A 84 -13.01 2.55 -0.95
N THR A 85 -13.80 3.59 -0.62
CA THR A 85 -13.29 4.91 -0.25
C THR A 85 -13.00 5.01 1.24
N GLU A 86 -12.05 5.85 1.61
CA GLU A 86 -11.67 6.16 3.01
C GLU A 86 -12.88 6.56 3.89
N GLU A 87 -13.79 7.37 3.35
CA GLU A 87 -14.89 7.95 4.13
C GLU A 87 -16.12 7.04 4.26
N HIS A 88 -16.16 5.89 3.61
CA HIS A 88 -17.30 4.97 3.61
C HIS A 88 -18.64 5.69 3.37
N GLN A 89 -18.69 6.55 2.34
CA GLN A 89 -19.86 7.37 2.04
C GLN A 89 -21.02 6.51 1.55
N LEU A 90 -22.06 6.45 2.36
CA LEU A 90 -23.32 5.77 2.05
C LEU A 90 -24.50 6.70 2.34
N TYR A 91 -25.65 6.42 1.73
CA TYR A 91 -26.87 7.20 1.97
C TYR A 91 -27.41 6.94 3.38
N GLY A 92 -27.29 7.93 4.27
CA GLY A 92 -27.66 7.81 5.69
C GLY A 92 -29.13 7.43 5.96
N TRP A 93 -30.03 7.71 5.03
CA TRP A 93 -31.45 7.40 5.13
C TRP A 93 -31.80 5.94 4.75
N MET A 94 -30.93 5.26 4.01
CA MET A 94 -31.10 3.85 3.62
C MET A 94 -30.80 2.91 4.79
N THR A 95 -31.43 1.74 4.79
CA THR A 95 -31.03 0.60 5.61
C THR A 95 -29.89 -0.16 4.94
N ALA A 96 -29.22 -1.06 5.69
CA ALA A 96 -28.20 -1.94 5.11
C ALA A 96 -28.78 -2.80 3.98
N ARG A 97 -30.02 -3.31 4.15
CA ARG A 97 -30.77 -4.04 3.13
C ARG A 97 -31.03 -3.19 1.90
N ASP A 98 -31.55 -1.96 2.08
CA ASP A 98 -31.83 -1.06 0.96
C ASP A 98 -30.58 -0.77 0.13
N CYS A 99 -29.42 -0.61 0.79
CA CYS A 99 -28.14 -0.42 0.11
C CYS A 99 -27.79 -1.62 -0.79
N GLY A 100 -27.93 -2.85 -0.27
CA GLY A 100 -27.70 -4.08 -1.03
C GLY A 100 -28.65 -4.20 -2.21
N GLU A 101 -29.97 -4.06 -1.98
CA GLU A 101 -30.99 -4.13 -3.03
C GLU A 101 -30.80 -3.06 -4.11
N PHE A 102 -30.46 -1.83 -3.71
CA PHE A 102 -30.20 -0.75 -4.65
C PHE A 102 -28.99 -1.06 -5.54
N GLN A 103 -27.88 -1.47 -4.93
CA GLN A 103 -26.64 -1.68 -5.67
C GLN A 103 -26.69 -2.94 -6.54
N SER A 104 -27.37 -4.00 -6.10
CA SER A 104 -27.54 -5.26 -6.85
C SER A 104 -28.10 -5.06 -8.26
N ARG A 105 -28.94 -4.02 -8.45
CA ARG A 105 -29.55 -3.73 -9.75
C ARG A 105 -28.57 -3.21 -10.81
N PHE A 106 -27.38 -2.74 -10.39
CA PHE A 106 -26.36 -2.22 -11.31
C PHE A 106 -25.28 -3.24 -11.68
N TYR A 107 -25.21 -4.38 -10.94
CA TYR A 107 -24.15 -5.36 -11.12
C TYR A 107 -24.72 -6.73 -11.50
N PRO A 108 -24.55 -7.16 -12.77
CA PRO A 108 -25.07 -8.47 -13.21
C PRO A 108 -24.46 -9.67 -12.46
N ARG A 109 -23.26 -9.50 -11.90
CA ARG A 109 -22.53 -10.54 -11.13
C ARG A 109 -22.72 -10.39 -9.62
N TRP A 110 -23.76 -9.67 -9.18
CA TRP A 110 -24.05 -9.53 -7.76
C TRP A 110 -24.24 -10.87 -7.07
N SER A 111 -23.53 -11.08 -5.97
CA SER A 111 -23.63 -12.26 -5.14
C SER A 111 -24.26 -11.92 -3.77
N GLU A 112 -25.52 -12.26 -3.62
CA GLU A 112 -26.22 -12.09 -2.33
C GLU A 112 -25.52 -12.86 -1.21
N LYS A 113 -24.96 -14.03 -1.54
CA LYS A 113 -24.19 -14.84 -0.57
C LYS A 113 -22.97 -14.11 -0.04
N ILE A 114 -22.23 -13.38 -0.89
CA ILE A 114 -21.07 -12.58 -0.48
C ILE A 114 -21.55 -11.39 0.36
N PHE A 115 -22.58 -10.69 -0.11
CA PHE A 115 -23.14 -9.55 0.60
C PHE A 115 -23.57 -9.93 2.02
N GLN A 116 -24.41 -10.94 2.16
CA GLN A 116 -24.92 -11.40 3.44
C GLN A 116 -23.79 -11.94 4.33
N GLY A 117 -22.85 -12.70 3.77
CA GLY A 117 -21.71 -13.22 4.53
C GLY A 117 -20.85 -12.15 5.18
N VAL A 118 -20.66 -11.00 4.50
CA VAL A 118 -19.93 -9.85 5.07
C VAL A 118 -20.80 -9.10 6.08
N VAL A 119 -22.06 -8.89 5.79
CA VAL A 119 -23.04 -8.27 6.72
C VAL A 119 -23.08 -9.04 8.04
N ASP A 120 -23.17 -10.37 8.00
CA ASP A 120 -23.17 -11.23 9.18
C ASP A 120 -21.84 -11.19 9.93
N HIS A 121 -20.71 -11.18 9.20
CA HIS A 121 -19.37 -11.10 9.81
C HIS A 121 -19.16 -9.84 10.64
N PHE A 122 -19.72 -8.71 10.18
CA PHE A 122 -19.68 -7.45 10.92
C PHE A 122 -20.85 -7.25 11.89
N GLY A 123 -21.72 -8.25 12.05
CA GLY A 123 -22.85 -8.21 12.97
C GLY A 123 -23.91 -7.16 12.61
N LEU A 124 -24.01 -6.79 11.33
CA LEU A 124 -24.92 -5.75 10.85
C LEU A 124 -26.35 -6.24 10.86
N LYS A 125 -27.25 -5.44 11.42
CA LYS A 125 -28.69 -5.67 11.31
C LYS A 125 -29.20 -5.14 9.96
N PRO A 126 -29.86 -5.96 9.13
CA PRO A 126 -30.32 -5.54 7.80
C PRO A 126 -31.24 -4.30 7.81
N GLU A 127 -32.00 -4.12 8.90
CA GLU A 127 -32.94 -3.01 9.10
C GLU A 127 -32.28 -1.74 9.68
N ALA A 128 -31.02 -1.83 10.13
CA ALA A 128 -30.30 -0.67 10.69
C ALA A 128 -30.05 0.38 9.61
N ARG A 129 -30.35 1.63 9.91
CA ARG A 129 -30.08 2.74 8.99
C ARG A 129 -28.59 3.10 9.00
N VAL A 130 -28.06 3.42 7.84
CA VAL A 130 -26.64 3.80 7.70
C VAL A 130 -26.22 4.92 8.64
N LYS A 131 -27.07 5.92 8.88
CA LYS A 131 -26.79 7.03 9.81
C LYS A 131 -26.57 6.59 11.25
N ASP A 132 -27.18 5.46 11.65
CA ASP A 132 -27.19 4.92 13.02
C ASP A 132 -26.06 3.88 13.22
N LEU A 133 -25.36 3.49 12.15
CA LEU A 133 -24.23 2.56 12.19
C LEU A 133 -22.98 3.22 12.81
N SER A 134 -22.28 2.44 13.63
CA SER A 134 -20.90 2.77 14.07
C SER A 134 -19.97 2.86 12.85
N ARG A 135 -18.77 3.43 13.06
CA ARG A 135 -17.76 3.49 11.98
C ARG A 135 -17.37 2.11 11.47
N GLY A 136 -17.19 1.13 12.38
CA GLY A 136 -16.85 -0.25 12.02
C GLY A 136 -17.96 -0.94 11.23
N GLU A 137 -19.22 -0.80 11.67
CA GLU A 137 -20.38 -1.34 10.95
C GLU A 137 -20.52 -0.68 9.56
N ARG A 138 -20.30 0.62 9.45
CA ARG A 138 -20.35 1.32 8.16
C ARG A 138 -19.23 0.86 7.22
N ALA A 139 -18.02 0.63 7.74
CA ALA A 139 -16.92 0.05 6.98
C ALA A 139 -17.26 -1.38 6.50
N GLY A 140 -17.87 -2.20 7.38
CA GLY A 140 -18.36 -3.53 7.04
C GLY A 140 -19.40 -3.51 5.93
N LEU A 141 -20.39 -2.61 6.00
CA LEU A 141 -21.40 -2.46 4.95
C LEU A 141 -20.77 -2.01 3.63
N SER A 142 -19.87 -1.03 3.68
CA SER A 142 -19.13 -0.56 2.49
C SER A 142 -18.31 -1.68 1.85
N LEU A 143 -17.67 -2.51 2.67
CA LEU A 143 -16.94 -3.69 2.21
C LEU A 143 -17.89 -4.72 1.58
N ALA A 144 -19.05 -5.01 2.20
CA ALA A 144 -20.05 -5.92 1.65
C ALA A 144 -20.52 -5.48 0.25
N LEU A 145 -20.83 -4.19 0.11
CA LEU A 145 -21.22 -3.58 -1.16
C LEU A 145 -20.10 -3.63 -2.21
N THR A 146 -18.86 -3.45 -1.79
CA THR A 146 -17.69 -3.51 -2.68
C THR A 146 -17.41 -4.93 -3.18
N LEU A 147 -17.65 -5.94 -2.36
CA LEU A 147 -17.35 -7.35 -2.65
C LEU A 147 -18.46 -8.09 -3.36
N ALA A 148 -19.73 -7.74 -3.09
CA ALA A 148 -20.89 -8.45 -3.64
C ALA A 148 -20.95 -8.48 -5.18
N PRO A 149 -20.44 -7.47 -5.93
CA PRO A 149 -20.30 -7.54 -7.39
C PRO A 149 -19.29 -8.57 -7.90
N ASP A 150 -18.58 -9.28 -7.03
CA ASP A 150 -17.54 -10.26 -7.35
C ASP A 150 -16.42 -9.68 -8.27
N PRO A 151 -15.75 -8.62 -7.83
CA PRO A 151 -14.72 -7.96 -8.63
C PRO A 151 -13.44 -8.79 -8.74
N GLU A 152 -12.70 -8.60 -9.84
CA GLU A 152 -11.37 -9.19 -10.06
C GLU A 152 -10.26 -8.36 -9.41
N LEU A 153 -10.48 -7.06 -9.31
CA LEU A 153 -9.56 -6.12 -8.69
C LEU A 153 -10.28 -5.31 -7.61
N LEU A 154 -9.73 -5.35 -6.41
CA LEU A 154 -10.16 -4.49 -5.30
C LEU A 154 -9.18 -3.33 -5.14
N ILE A 155 -9.70 -2.12 -5.14
CA ILE A 155 -8.95 -0.91 -4.81
C ILE A 155 -9.53 -0.34 -3.53
N LEU A 156 -8.70 -0.24 -2.48
CA LEU A 156 -9.11 0.18 -1.15
C LEU A 156 -8.28 1.41 -0.76
N ASP A 157 -8.95 2.56 -0.63
CA ASP A 157 -8.27 3.81 -0.27
C ASP A 157 -8.35 4.03 1.24
N ASP A 158 -7.26 3.72 1.94
CA ASP A 158 -7.08 3.78 3.40
C ASP A 158 -8.27 3.16 4.19
N PRO A 159 -8.62 1.89 3.88
CA PRO A 159 -9.90 1.28 4.27
C PRO A 159 -10.07 1.14 5.79
N ALA A 160 -8.97 1.18 6.55
CA ALA A 160 -8.96 1.03 8.00
C ALA A 160 -8.90 2.37 8.75
N LEU A 161 -8.91 3.51 8.03
CA LEU A 161 -8.80 4.82 8.66
C LEU A 161 -9.97 5.12 9.60
N GLY A 162 -9.63 5.46 10.85
CA GLY A 162 -10.61 5.83 11.87
C GLY A 162 -11.43 4.66 12.42
N LEU A 163 -11.08 3.43 12.10
CA LEU A 163 -11.63 2.25 12.74
C LEU A 163 -10.96 1.99 14.09
N ASP A 164 -11.74 1.47 15.03
CA ASP A 164 -11.18 0.92 16.25
C ASP A 164 -10.35 -0.36 15.97
N PRO A 165 -9.49 -0.81 16.91
CA PRO A 165 -8.61 -1.96 16.68
C PRO A 165 -9.34 -3.26 16.32
N VAL A 166 -10.57 -3.46 16.81
CA VAL A 166 -11.35 -4.68 16.55
C VAL A 166 -11.89 -4.67 15.13
N ALA A 167 -12.56 -3.59 14.73
CA ALA A 167 -13.08 -3.40 13.38
C ALA A 167 -11.97 -3.41 12.33
N ARG A 168 -10.82 -2.80 12.63
CA ARG A 168 -9.63 -2.82 11.79
C ARG A 168 -9.12 -4.25 11.59
N ARG A 169 -8.99 -5.01 12.66
CA ARG A 169 -8.56 -6.41 12.59
C ARG A 169 -9.51 -7.25 11.75
N ALA A 170 -10.83 -7.11 11.94
CA ALA A 170 -11.84 -7.81 11.14
C ALA A 170 -11.73 -7.48 9.64
N LEU A 171 -11.48 -6.20 9.30
CA LEU A 171 -11.26 -5.78 7.92
C LEU A 171 -10.01 -6.45 7.30
N VAL A 172 -8.87 -6.41 8.01
CA VAL A 172 -7.61 -7.02 7.56
C VAL A 172 -7.75 -8.54 7.39
N GLU A 173 -8.38 -9.22 8.33
CA GLU A 173 -8.68 -10.67 8.25
C GLU A 173 -9.58 -11.00 7.05
N SER A 174 -10.57 -10.14 6.77
CA SER A 174 -11.42 -10.26 5.58
C SER A 174 -10.61 -10.14 4.29
N MET A 175 -9.65 -9.23 4.22
CA MET A 175 -8.75 -9.08 3.06
C MET A 175 -7.92 -10.35 2.84
N ILE A 176 -7.33 -10.92 3.89
CA ILE A 176 -6.57 -12.18 3.83
C ILE A 176 -7.44 -13.34 3.32
N TYR A 177 -8.67 -13.45 3.86
CA TYR A 177 -9.59 -14.50 3.44
C TYR A 177 -9.95 -14.42 1.97
N LEU A 178 -10.16 -13.20 1.48
CA LEU A 178 -10.54 -12.96 0.09
C LEU A 178 -9.43 -13.26 -0.92
N THR A 179 -8.17 -13.00 -0.57
CA THR A 179 -7.03 -13.29 -1.44
C THR A 179 -6.72 -14.77 -1.52
N ARG A 180 -6.80 -15.49 -0.41
CA ARG A 180 -6.47 -16.93 -0.36
C ARG A 180 -7.43 -17.83 -1.13
N ARG A 181 -8.66 -17.39 -1.40
CA ARG A 181 -9.72 -18.17 -2.04
C ARG A 181 -10.03 -17.82 -3.49
N SER A 182 -9.46 -16.76 -4.00
CA SER A 182 -9.76 -16.30 -5.36
C SER A 182 -8.53 -15.65 -5.98
N ASP A 183 -8.35 -15.77 -7.30
CA ASP A 183 -7.31 -15.07 -8.08
C ASP A 183 -7.52 -13.53 -8.10
N ARG A 184 -8.08 -12.97 -7.04
CA ARG A 184 -8.33 -11.53 -6.90
C ARG A 184 -7.05 -10.80 -6.59
N THR A 185 -6.91 -9.65 -7.20
CA THR A 185 -5.85 -8.70 -6.85
C THR A 185 -6.42 -7.67 -5.89
N ILE A 186 -5.67 -7.36 -4.83
CA ILE A 186 -5.99 -6.26 -3.92
C ILE A 186 -4.90 -5.21 -4.03
N PHE A 187 -5.31 -3.99 -4.34
CA PHE A 187 -4.47 -2.79 -4.27
C PHE A 187 -5.02 -1.90 -3.17
N PHE A 188 -4.29 -1.73 -2.09
CA PHE A 188 -4.77 -0.91 -0.98
C PHE A 188 -3.76 0.15 -0.58
N SER A 189 -4.27 1.36 -0.32
CA SER A 189 -3.47 2.39 0.30
C SER A 189 -3.57 2.30 1.82
N THR A 190 -2.46 2.60 2.50
CA THR A 190 -2.43 2.73 3.95
C THR A 190 -1.28 3.63 4.38
N HIS A 191 -1.41 4.22 5.54
CA HIS A 191 -0.33 4.88 6.26
C HIS A 191 0.12 4.07 7.48
N ASP A 192 -0.57 2.95 7.76
CA ASP A 192 -0.26 2.06 8.88
C ASP A 192 0.53 0.84 8.40
N LEU A 193 1.69 0.68 9.00
CA LEU A 193 2.68 -0.30 8.57
C LEU A 193 2.41 -1.70 9.11
N ALA A 194 1.71 -1.81 10.26
CA ALA A 194 1.38 -3.10 10.86
C ALA A 194 0.42 -3.94 10.00
N ASP A 195 -0.45 -3.28 9.19
CA ASP A 195 -1.36 -3.98 8.29
C ASP A 195 -0.61 -4.64 7.14
N ILE A 196 0.51 -4.04 6.70
CA ILE A 196 1.28 -4.51 5.54
C ILE A 196 1.96 -5.84 5.85
N GLU A 197 2.59 -5.98 7.02
CA GLU A 197 3.29 -7.20 7.43
C GLU A 197 2.40 -8.45 7.42
N ARG A 198 1.11 -8.25 7.61
CA ARG A 198 0.14 -9.34 7.74
C ARG A 198 -0.41 -9.82 6.41
N VAL A 199 -0.53 -8.91 5.42
CA VAL A 199 -1.33 -9.20 4.23
C VAL A 199 -0.62 -8.96 2.91
N ALA A 200 0.39 -8.09 2.84
CA ALA A 200 0.94 -7.64 1.58
C ALA A 200 2.01 -8.58 1.02
N ASP A 201 1.91 -8.89 -0.27
CA ASP A 201 2.96 -9.56 -1.05
C ASP A 201 3.97 -8.54 -1.60
N TYR A 202 3.46 -7.36 -1.98
CA TYR A 202 4.25 -6.26 -2.56
C TYR A 202 3.99 -4.96 -1.83
N VAL A 203 5.00 -4.11 -1.85
CA VAL A 203 4.93 -2.76 -1.29
C VAL A 203 5.44 -1.74 -2.30
N ALA A 204 4.71 -0.63 -2.43
CA ALA A 204 5.19 0.58 -3.10
C ALA A 204 5.13 1.75 -2.14
N VAL A 205 6.26 2.44 -2.00
CA VAL A 205 6.44 3.56 -1.06
C VAL A 205 6.39 4.86 -1.84
N LEU A 206 5.38 5.67 -1.56
CA LEU A 206 5.20 7.01 -2.14
C LEU A 206 5.60 8.08 -1.13
N ASP A 207 6.57 8.91 -1.47
CA ASP A 207 7.02 10.02 -0.64
C ASP A 207 7.23 11.27 -1.49
N HIS A 208 6.73 12.43 -1.00
CA HIS A 208 6.80 13.70 -1.71
C HIS A 208 6.41 13.58 -3.20
N SER A 209 5.27 12.94 -3.45
CA SER A 209 4.67 12.74 -4.79
C SER A 209 5.44 11.79 -5.72
N ALA A 210 6.55 11.20 -5.30
CA ALA A 210 7.38 10.32 -6.10
C ALA A 210 7.43 8.89 -5.51
N LEU A 211 7.53 7.89 -6.39
CA LEU A 211 7.75 6.50 -6.00
C LEU A 211 9.21 6.34 -5.52
N ARG A 212 9.39 5.84 -4.29
CA ARG A 212 10.71 5.65 -3.68
C ARG A 212 11.14 4.19 -3.68
N ALA A 213 10.20 3.27 -3.52
CA ALA A 213 10.44 1.84 -3.59
C ALA A 213 9.22 1.13 -4.19
N CYS A 214 9.44 0.03 -4.90
CA CYS A 214 8.39 -0.86 -5.37
C CYS A 214 9.00 -2.25 -5.50
N CYS A 215 8.66 -3.18 -4.60
CA CYS A 215 9.26 -4.52 -4.55
C CYS A 215 8.39 -5.50 -3.75
N PRO A 216 8.67 -6.81 -3.82
CA PRO A 216 8.13 -7.78 -2.87
C PRO A 216 8.47 -7.38 -1.42
N VAL A 217 7.53 -7.58 -0.49
CA VAL A 217 7.74 -7.25 0.94
C VAL A 217 8.95 -7.98 1.52
N GLU A 218 9.15 -9.25 1.14
CA GLU A 218 10.31 -10.02 1.59
C GLU A 218 11.64 -9.45 1.09
N ALA A 219 11.69 -8.98 -0.16
CA ALA A 219 12.90 -8.34 -0.69
C ALA A 219 13.21 -7.05 0.11
N PHE A 220 12.19 -6.25 0.41
CA PHE A 220 12.36 -5.05 1.23
C PHE A 220 12.90 -5.38 2.63
N ARG A 221 12.34 -6.41 3.29
CA ARG A 221 12.82 -6.89 4.60
C ARG A 221 14.25 -7.41 4.55
N ASN A 222 14.64 -8.06 3.45
CA ASN A 222 15.97 -8.65 3.30
C ASN A 222 17.05 -7.63 2.96
N GLU A 223 16.71 -6.53 2.32
CA GLU A 223 17.66 -5.53 1.87
C GLU A 223 17.94 -4.42 2.89
N VAL A 224 17.05 -4.22 3.89
CA VAL A 224 17.25 -3.22 4.95
C VAL A 224 17.84 -3.89 6.18
N ARG A 225 19.00 -3.39 6.63
CA ARG A 225 19.72 -3.93 7.79
C ARG A 225 20.07 -2.84 8.78
N GLN A 226 19.98 -3.16 10.06
CA GLN A 226 20.54 -2.36 11.14
C GLN A 226 21.93 -2.90 11.49
N VAL A 227 22.87 -2.00 11.58
CA VAL A 227 24.24 -2.28 12.05
C VAL A 227 24.50 -1.48 13.32
N ARG A 228 24.87 -2.17 14.38
CA ARG A 228 25.32 -1.56 15.62
C ARG A 228 26.83 -1.71 15.74
N LEU A 229 27.49 -0.57 15.89
CA LEU A 229 28.94 -0.51 16.13
C LEU A 229 29.16 -0.10 17.57
N ARG A 230 30.07 -0.80 18.27
CA ARG A 230 30.57 -0.40 19.60
C ARG A 230 32.04 -0.06 19.51
N PHE A 231 32.46 0.91 20.30
CA PHE A 231 33.83 1.40 20.37
C PHE A 231 34.24 1.54 21.83
N ALA A 232 35.53 1.31 22.15
CA ALA A 232 36.10 1.54 23.50
C ALA A 232 36.03 3.02 23.93
N GLY A 233 35.86 3.94 22.98
CA GLY A 233 35.78 5.38 23.19
C GLY A 233 34.71 6.04 22.31
N PRO A 234 34.75 7.36 22.17
CA PRO A 234 33.78 8.07 21.35
C PRO A 234 33.88 7.63 19.87
N PRO A 235 32.74 7.42 19.20
CA PRO A 235 32.73 6.90 17.84
C PRO A 235 33.35 7.90 16.84
N PRO A 236 34.11 7.43 15.85
CA PRO A 236 34.77 8.27 14.84
C PRO A 236 33.73 8.94 13.91
N LYS A 237 34.17 9.87 13.06
CA LYS A 237 33.35 10.41 11.99
C LYS A 237 33.08 9.32 10.96
N LEU A 238 31.80 9.17 10.56
CA LEU A 238 31.41 8.28 9.48
C LEU A 238 31.88 8.84 8.13
N PRO A 239 32.55 8.03 7.30
CA PRO A 239 32.76 8.37 5.91
C PRO A 239 31.43 8.33 5.14
N PRO A 240 31.36 8.88 3.92
CA PRO A 240 30.23 8.63 3.04
C PRO A 240 30.09 7.14 2.76
N LEU A 241 28.96 6.56 3.13
CA LEU A 241 28.67 5.13 2.95
C LEU A 241 27.48 4.97 2.00
N PRO A 242 27.60 4.17 0.94
CA PRO A 242 26.48 3.92 0.02
C PRO A 242 25.35 3.22 0.77
N GLY A 243 24.12 3.58 0.45
CA GLY A 243 22.95 2.96 1.05
C GLY A 243 22.65 3.30 2.51
N LEU A 244 23.42 4.18 3.15
CA LEU A 244 23.15 4.64 4.52
C LEU A 244 21.85 5.48 4.54
N LEU A 245 20.82 4.95 5.20
CA LEU A 245 19.54 5.63 5.39
C LEU A 245 19.54 6.49 6.65
N GLN A 246 20.05 5.95 7.75
CA GLN A 246 20.04 6.61 9.05
C GLN A 246 21.33 6.32 9.84
N ALA A 247 21.82 7.31 10.56
CA ALA A 247 22.93 7.18 11.49
C ALA A 247 22.59 7.88 12.81
N THR A 248 22.60 7.12 13.90
CA THR A 248 22.40 7.65 15.26
C THR A 248 23.64 7.35 16.08
N ARG A 249 24.23 8.38 16.71
CA ARG A 249 25.36 8.23 17.60
C ARG A 249 24.89 8.05 19.05
N THR A 250 25.58 7.19 19.77
CA THR A 250 25.48 7.03 21.22
C THR A 250 26.83 7.33 21.84
N GLU A 251 26.96 7.36 23.16
CA GLU A 251 28.22 7.68 23.83
C GLU A 251 29.40 6.82 23.35
N ASN A 252 29.20 5.50 23.24
CA ASN A 252 30.23 4.54 22.88
C ASN A 252 29.87 3.71 21.62
N GLY A 253 29.05 4.26 20.73
CA GLY A 253 28.64 3.47 19.58
C GLY A 253 27.86 4.26 18.51
N MET A 254 27.46 3.51 17.49
CA MET A 254 26.59 4.00 16.43
C MET A 254 25.55 2.96 16.07
N ARG A 255 24.33 3.42 15.80
CA ARG A 255 23.29 2.64 15.15
C ARG A 255 23.13 3.18 13.74
N LEU A 256 23.35 2.32 12.76
CA LEU A 256 23.31 2.64 11.34
C LEU A 256 22.22 1.79 10.69
N VAL A 257 21.46 2.36 9.76
CA VAL A 257 20.50 1.61 8.95
C VAL A 257 20.90 1.74 7.49
N PHE A 258 21.03 0.61 6.82
CA PHE A 258 21.43 0.54 5.43
C PHE A 258 20.35 -0.13 4.58
N VAL A 259 20.22 0.32 3.35
CA VAL A 259 19.62 -0.45 2.26
C VAL A 259 20.72 -1.08 1.42
N ARG A 260 20.48 -2.33 0.96
CA ARG A 260 21.47 -3.13 0.19
C ARG A 260 22.81 -3.29 0.93
N TYR A 261 22.72 -3.62 2.23
CA TYR A 261 23.92 -3.95 3.00
C TYR A 261 24.66 -5.12 2.35
N ASN A 262 25.98 -4.94 2.17
CA ASN A 262 26.84 -5.92 1.51
C ASN A 262 28.26 -5.91 2.12
N GLU A 263 29.08 -6.86 1.67
CA GLU A 263 30.47 -7.01 2.15
C GLU A 263 31.33 -5.76 1.94
N GLY A 264 31.05 -4.95 0.91
CA GLY A 264 31.79 -3.68 0.67
C GLY A 264 31.53 -2.65 1.77
N ILE A 265 30.27 -2.56 2.21
CA ILE A 265 29.88 -1.71 3.36
C ILE A 265 30.53 -2.26 4.64
N GLU A 266 30.48 -3.57 4.85
CA GLU A 266 31.07 -4.21 6.02
C GLU A 266 32.58 -3.96 6.11
N ARG A 267 33.31 -4.10 5.01
CA ARG A 267 34.75 -3.75 4.94
C ARG A 267 35.00 -2.29 5.30
N SER A 268 34.17 -1.38 4.78
CA SER A 268 34.26 0.05 5.10
C SER A 268 33.99 0.34 6.58
N LEU A 269 33.06 -0.38 7.19
CA LEU A 269 32.78 -0.24 8.63
C LEU A 269 33.93 -0.83 9.49
N ASN A 270 34.57 -1.92 9.06
CA ASN A 270 35.73 -2.49 9.74
C ASN A 270 36.95 -1.52 9.76
N THR A 271 37.08 -0.62 8.75
CA THR A 271 38.16 0.39 8.78
C THR A 271 38.02 1.42 9.91
N LEU A 272 36.81 1.53 10.51
CA LEU A 272 36.58 2.37 11.69
C LEU A 272 37.07 1.72 12.99
N ALA A 273 37.57 0.48 12.93
CA ALA A 273 38.08 -0.30 14.05
C ALA A 273 37.09 -0.39 15.23
N PRO A 274 35.83 -0.79 15.02
CA PRO A 274 34.91 -1.02 16.14
C PRO A 274 35.30 -2.29 16.90
N ASP A 275 35.07 -2.30 18.22
CA ASP A 275 35.29 -3.48 19.06
C ASP A 275 34.26 -4.58 18.74
N GLN A 276 33.07 -4.17 18.32
CA GLN A 276 31.99 -5.09 17.97
C GLN A 276 31.14 -4.53 16.84
N ILE A 277 30.81 -5.40 15.87
CA ILE A 277 29.82 -5.17 14.81
C ILE A 277 28.69 -6.18 14.99
N GLU A 278 27.47 -5.72 15.15
CA GLU A 278 26.26 -6.53 15.20
C GLU A 278 25.34 -6.13 14.04
N VAL A 279 25.03 -7.09 13.16
CA VAL A 279 24.09 -6.88 12.03
C VAL A 279 22.79 -7.60 12.35
N SER A 280 21.68 -6.88 12.28
CA SER A 280 20.35 -7.42 12.54
C SER A 280 19.35 -6.99 11.47
N ALA A 281 18.32 -7.83 11.25
CA ALA A 281 17.16 -7.43 10.48
C ALA A 281 16.33 -6.42 11.29
N LEU A 282 15.65 -5.51 10.59
CA LEU A 282 14.65 -4.63 11.17
C LEU A 282 13.26 -5.25 11.02
N SER A 283 12.32 -4.84 11.87
CA SER A 283 10.90 -5.01 11.57
C SER A 283 10.57 -4.27 10.25
N LEU A 284 9.53 -4.70 9.55
CA LEU A 284 9.11 -3.99 8.34
C LEU A 284 8.78 -2.53 8.65
N GLU A 285 8.15 -2.29 9.79
CA GLU A 285 7.81 -0.95 10.27
C GLU A 285 9.06 -0.08 10.45
N ASP A 286 10.06 -0.55 11.20
CA ASP A 286 11.31 0.20 11.42
C ASP A 286 12.10 0.42 10.13
N ALA A 287 12.08 -0.58 9.23
CA ALA A 287 12.71 -0.47 7.92
C ALA A 287 12.04 0.60 7.06
N LEU A 288 10.71 0.64 7.02
CA LEU A 288 9.94 1.63 6.29
C LEU A 288 10.06 3.03 6.89
N ILE A 289 10.03 3.16 8.22
CA ILE A 289 10.26 4.44 8.92
C ILE A 289 11.66 4.97 8.59
N SER A 290 12.67 4.10 8.63
CA SER A 290 14.05 4.49 8.28
C SER A 290 14.19 4.86 6.81
N TYR A 291 13.44 4.21 5.92
CA TYR A 291 13.43 4.48 4.49
C TYR A 291 12.69 5.78 4.14
N LEU A 292 11.58 6.06 4.83
CA LEU A 292 10.78 7.29 4.69
C LEU A 292 11.37 8.49 5.46
N GLY A 293 12.41 8.27 6.28
CA GLY A 293 12.97 9.24 7.21
C GLY A 293 13.20 10.65 6.65
N GLU A 294 13.40 11.65 7.51
CA GLU A 294 13.33 13.12 7.30
C GLU A 294 14.20 13.74 6.18
N ARG A 295 14.77 12.96 5.26
CA ARG A 295 15.70 13.47 4.27
C ARG A 295 15.16 13.32 2.86
N GLY A 296 14.70 14.45 2.32
CA GLY A 296 14.56 14.67 0.88
C GLY A 296 15.85 14.25 0.13
N GLU A 297 15.70 13.75 -1.11
CA GLU A 297 16.74 13.43 -2.08
C GLU A 297 17.50 12.10 -1.92
N LYS A 298 16.87 11.01 -1.52
CA LYS A 298 17.43 9.68 -1.81
C LYS A 298 16.44 8.87 -2.64
N SER A 299 16.52 9.03 -3.95
CA SER A 299 15.91 8.09 -4.89
C SER A 299 16.70 6.79 -4.89
N PHE A 300 16.36 5.87 -4.02
CA PHE A 300 16.70 4.47 -4.20
C PHE A 300 15.48 3.78 -4.79
N ILE A 301 15.43 3.73 -6.09
CA ILE A 301 14.52 2.84 -6.77
C ILE A 301 15.09 1.44 -6.56
N LEU A 302 14.44 0.65 -5.72
CA LEU A 302 14.54 -0.81 -5.78
C LEU A 302 13.72 -1.24 -7.01
N SER A 303 14.07 -0.70 -8.16
CA SER A 303 13.58 -1.17 -9.44
C SER A 303 14.73 -1.87 -10.11
N GLU A 304 14.58 -3.12 -10.21
CA GLU A 304 14.92 -3.98 -11.33
C GLU A 304 14.84 -5.39 -10.78
N ALA A 305 13.63 -5.91 -10.67
CA ALA A 305 13.48 -7.32 -10.90
C ALA A 305 13.97 -7.49 -12.35
N GLU A 306 15.20 -7.97 -12.53
CA GLU A 306 15.68 -8.52 -13.77
C GLU A 306 14.58 -9.45 -14.28
N THR A 307 13.99 -9.08 -15.39
CA THR A 307 13.19 -9.99 -16.18
C THR A 307 14.14 -11.12 -16.58
N PRO A 308 13.90 -12.38 -16.20
CA PRO A 308 14.65 -13.48 -16.75
C PRO A 308 14.39 -13.48 -18.26
N SER A 309 15.50 -13.41 -19.00
CA SER A 309 15.60 -13.55 -20.45
C SER A 309 14.97 -14.85 -20.98
#